data_527d125ec035bed5016ea9c5383b5625
#
_entry.id   527d125ec035bed5016ea9c5383b5625
#
_cell.length_a   1.000
_cell.length_b   1.000
_cell.length_c   1.000
_cell.angle_alpha   90.00
_cell.angle_beta   90.00
_cell.angle_gamma   90.00
#
_symmetry.space_group_name_H-M   'P 1'
#
loop_
_entity.id
_entity.type
_entity.pdbx_description
1 polymer ?
#
loop_
_entity_poly.entity_id
_entity_poly.type
_entity_poly.pdbx_seq_one_letter_code
_entity_poly.pdbx_strand_id
1 'polypeptide(L)'
;MPTVSVIIPTYNRRDVIREAIASVLAQTYQDFELIVVDDGSEDGTAEAVCKVVGVRYLYQSNRGVSAARNCGVALSNGELLAFLDSDDTWQPQKLESQVAFFTAHPQAQICQTEEIWLRHGVRVNPQNKHRKSGGDIFARSLELCLVSPSAVMMRRELFERVGGFDESLPACEDYDLWLRIAATMPVHLIETPLVIKRGGHADQLSHRFWGMDRFRVAALCKLLDSGVLSPVQRRLTLEVLRKKCLILAQGAKRRGKNEEQYLTMAAPYLDLGGESDGERVSQEKSCEFAC
;
A
#
# COMPACT_ATOMS: atom_id res chain seq x y z
N MET A 1 27.43 -5.22 5.95
CA MET A 1 26.09 -4.60 6.17
C MET A 1 25.09 -5.66 5.78
N PRO A 2 23.94 -5.78 6.45
CA PRO A 2 22.94 -6.78 6.07
C PRO A 2 22.37 -6.49 4.69
N THR A 3 22.01 -7.55 3.95
CA THR A 3 21.37 -7.39 2.64
C THR A 3 19.93 -6.87 2.76
N VAL A 4 19.19 -7.35 3.76
CA VAL A 4 17.77 -6.99 3.96
C VAL A 4 17.57 -6.30 5.30
N SER A 5 16.80 -5.20 5.31
CA SER A 5 16.25 -4.63 6.54
C SER A 5 14.77 -4.95 6.62
N VAL A 6 14.37 -5.63 7.69
CA VAL A 6 12.98 -5.92 8.01
C VAL A 6 12.48 -4.94 9.05
N ILE A 7 11.42 -4.20 8.74
CA ILE A 7 10.82 -3.18 9.61
C ILE A 7 9.43 -3.63 10.05
N ILE A 8 9.21 -3.72 11.36
CA ILE A 8 7.91 -4.00 11.98
C ILE A 8 7.45 -2.76 12.74
N PRO A 9 6.50 -1.97 12.24
CA PRO A 9 5.85 -0.94 13.04
C PRO A 9 4.90 -1.59 14.04
N THR A 10 4.84 -1.09 15.26
CA THR A 10 3.94 -1.63 16.29
C THR A 10 3.35 -0.51 17.15
N TYR A 11 2.10 -0.68 17.59
CA TYR A 11 1.43 0.19 18.55
C TYR A 11 0.36 -0.58 19.31
N ASN A 12 0.56 -0.79 20.62
CA ASN A 12 -0.34 -1.56 21.48
C ASN A 12 -0.64 -2.97 20.91
N ARG A 13 0.41 -3.78 20.74
CA ARG A 13 0.36 -5.11 20.11
C ARG A 13 1.05 -6.21 20.94
N ARG A 14 1.09 -6.04 22.25
CA ARG A 14 1.76 -6.96 23.19
C ARG A 14 1.47 -8.45 22.91
N ASP A 15 0.21 -8.76 22.62
CA ASP A 15 -0.24 -10.17 22.52
C ASP A 15 0.11 -10.81 21.18
N VAL A 16 0.35 -10.04 20.11
CA VAL A 16 0.56 -10.57 18.76
C VAL A 16 1.96 -10.31 18.20
N ILE A 17 2.64 -9.26 18.66
CA ILE A 17 3.95 -8.84 18.13
C ILE A 17 5.01 -9.95 18.17
N ARG A 18 4.97 -10.81 19.17
CA ARG A 18 5.93 -11.92 19.31
C ARG A 18 5.84 -12.92 18.17
N GLU A 19 4.64 -13.19 17.65
CA GLU A 19 4.45 -14.11 16.53
C GLU A 19 5.02 -13.52 15.24
N ALA A 20 4.80 -12.23 14.99
CA ALA A 20 5.40 -11.53 13.87
C ALA A 20 6.94 -11.60 13.93
N ILE A 21 7.54 -11.24 15.07
CA ILE A 21 8.99 -11.30 15.30
C ILE A 21 9.51 -12.72 15.11
N ALA A 22 8.88 -13.71 15.72
CA ALA A 22 9.29 -15.11 15.62
C ALA A 22 9.28 -15.60 14.16
N SER A 23 8.30 -15.18 13.36
CA SER A 23 8.21 -15.53 11.94
C SER A 23 9.36 -14.95 11.09
N VAL A 24 9.89 -13.78 11.49
CA VAL A 24 11.07 -13.17 10.84
C VAL A 24 12.35 -13.88 11.30
N LEU A 25 12.51 -14.15 12.58
CA LEU A 25 13.70 -14.83 13.09
C LEU A 25 13.80 -16.29 12.61
N ALA A 26 12.68 -16.90 12.19
CA ALA A 26 12.62 -18.25 11.62
C ALA A 26 12.84 -18.27 10.08
N GLN A 27 13.21 -17.18 9.45
CA GLN A 27 13.49 -17.15 8.01
C GLN A 27 14.70 -18.02 7.66
N THR A 28 14.63 -18.70 6.49
CA THR A 28 15.77 -19.50 5.97
C THR A 28 16.93 -18.62 5.51
N TYR A 29 16.66 -17.42 5.01
CA TYR A 29 17.66 -16.43 4.69
C TYR A 29 18.10 -15.67 5.96
N GLN A 30 19.39 -15.61 6.25
CA GLN A 30 19.92 -15.13 7.53
C GLN A 30 20.62 -13.75 7.46
N ASP A 31 20.94 -13.24 6.27
CA ASP A 31 21.65 -11.95 6.13
C ASP A 31 20.65 -10.79 6.14
N PHE A 32 20.00 -10.59 7.29
CA PHE A 32 19.07 -9.50 7.53
C PHE A 32 19.25 -8.86 8.92
N GLU A 33 18.78 -7.64 9.07
CA GLU A 33 18.51 -7.00 10.35
C GLU A 33 16.99 -6.90 10.58
N LEU A 34 16.58 -7.03 11.84
CA LEU A 34 15.18 -6.86 12.26
C LEU A 34 15.04 -5.66 13.19
N ILE A 35 14.24 -4.69 12.76
CA ILE A 35 13.95 -3.45 13.47
C ILE A 35 12.48 -3.41 13.81
N VAL A 36 12.16 -3.32 15.09
CA VAL A 36 10.80 -3.08 15.59
C VAL A 36 10.71 -1.64 16.04
N VAL A 37 9.80 -0.87 15.44
CA VAL A 37 9.54 0.51 15.79
C VAL A 37 8.23 0.60 16.55
N ASP A 38 8.32 0.89 17.83
CA ASP A 38 7.18 1.07 18.72
C ASP A 38 6.72 2.53 18.68
N ASP A 39 5.53 2.75 18.17
CA ASP A 39 4.92 4.05 17.98
C ASP A 39 4.15 4.52 19.24
N GLY A 40 4.77 4.40 20.41
CA GLY A 40 4.23 4.92 21.67
C GLY A 40 3.29 3.97 22.39
N SER A 41 3.58 2.65 22.42
CA SER A 41 2.76 1.67 23.13
C SER A 41 2.79 1.86 24.66
N GLU A 42 1.65 1.58 25.30
CA GLU A 42 1.43 1.64 26.74
C GLU A 42 0.95 0.30 27.34
N ASP A 43 0.83 -0.76 26.52
CA ASP A 43 0.24 -2.05 26.89
C ASP A 43 1.26 -3.12 27.31
N GLY A 44 2.55 -2.76 27.41
CA GLY A 44 3.65 -3.71 27.67
C GLY A 44 4.23 -4.33 26.39
N THR A 45 3.99 -3.74 25.22
CA THR A 45 4.62 -4.14 23.94
C THR A 45 6.16 -4.05 24.06
N ALA A 46 6.70 -2.99 24.66
CA ALA A 46 8.13 -2.81 24.87
C ALA A 46 8.78 -3.99 25.58
N GLU A 47 8.19 -4.43 26.70
CA GLU A 47 8.70 -5.58 27.48
C GLU A 47 8.61 -6.89 26.70
N ALA A 48 7.62 -7.01 25.84
CA ALA A 48 7.47 -8.19 24.98
C ALA A 48 8.56 -8.27 23.91
N VAL A 49 9.00 -7.13 23.36
CA VAL A 49 10.01 -7.04 22.29
C VAL A 49 11.43 -7.05 22.86
N CYS A 50 11.73 -6.25 23.88
CA CYS A 50 13.09 -6.10 24.42
C CYS A 50 13.70 -7.40 24.97
N LYS A 51 12.90 -8.43 25.23
CA LYS A 51 13.36 -9.74 25.67
C LYS A 51 13.80 -10.65 24.53
N VAL A 52 13.58 -10.23 23.27
CA VAL A 52 13.88 -11.08 22.11
C VAL A 52 15.26 -10.73 21.56
N VAL A 53 16.15 -11.72 21.54
CA VAL A 53 17.50 -11.57 20.97
C VAL A 53 17.40 -11.45 19.45
N GLY A 54 18.26 -10.60 18.84
CA GLY A 54 18.31 -10.41 17.40
C GLY A 54 17.34 -9.33 16.89
N VAL A 55 16.65 -8.62 17.78
CA VAL A 55 15.75 -7.52 17.45
C VAL A 55 16.37 -6.19 17.89
N ARG A 56 16.41 -5.23 16.99
CA ARG A 56 16.68 -3.83 17.33
C ARG A 56 15.36 -3.13 17.62
N TYR A 57 15.13 -2.80 18.88
CA TYR A 57 13.93 -2.08 19.33
C TYR A 57 14.17 -0.58 19.32
N LEU A 58 13.23 0.15 18.72
CA LEU A 58 13.20 1.62 18.70
C LEU A 58 11.85 2.10 19.24
N TYR A 59 11.87 3.12 20.07
CA TYR A 59 10.67 3.76 20.59
C TYR A 59 10.56 5.19 20.05
N GLN A 60 9.34 5.59 19.68
CA GLN A 60 9.00 6.99 19.39
C GLN A 60 7.66 7.34 20.03
N SER A 61 7.41 8.64 20.27
CA SER A 61 6.05 9.10 20.61
C SER A 61 5.12 8.82 19.43
N ASN A 62 3.84 8.52 19.70
CA ASN A 62 2.88 8.15 18.65
C ASN A 62 2.77 9.23 17.57
N ARG A 63 3.13 8.85 16.33
CA ARG A 63 3.09 9.68 15.13
C ARG A 63 2.44 8.95 13.95
N GLY A 64 1.94 7.74 14.17
CA GLY A 64 1.29 6.91 13.16
C GLY A 64 2.23 5.93 12.45
N VAL A 65 1.62 4.96 11.78
CA VAL A 65 2.31 3.83 11.14
C VAL A 65 3.30 4.26 10.05
N SER A 66 3.00 5.34 9.30
CA SER A 66 3.90 5.94 8.30
C SER A 66 5.21 6.38 8.95
N ALA A 67 5.11 7.16 10.03
CA ALA A 67 6.28 7.66 10.75
C ALA A 67 7.12 6.52 11.35
N ALA A 68 6.46 5.48 11.89
CA ALA A 68 7.16 4.31 12.41
C ALA A 68 7.92 3.55 11.31
N ARG A 69 7.30 3.32 10.15
CA ARG A 69 7.99 2.67 9.01
C ARG A 69 9.14 3.52 8.49
N ASN A 70 8.93 4.83 8.29
CA ASN A 70 9.97 5.76 7.84
C ASN A 70 11.16 5.82 8.83
N CYS A 71 10.87 5.88 10.13
CA CYS A 71 11.88 5.85 11.19
C CYS A 71 12.72 4.55 11.12
N GLY A 72 12.06 3.40 10.96
CA GLY A 72 12.74 2.12 10.80
C GLY A 72 13.65 2.10 9.58
N VAL A 73 13.19 2.62 8.44
CA VAL A 73 14.02 2.72 7.23
C VAL A 73 15.21 3.66 7.43
N ALA A 74 15.00 4.83 8.03
CA ALA A 74 16.06 5.82 8.25
C ALA A 74 17.20 5.28 9.15
N LEU A 75 16.89 4.34 10.03
CA LEU A 75 17.84 3.75 10.98
C LEU A 75 18.35 2.37 10.55
N SER A 76 17.96 1.90 9.38
CA SER A 76 18.34 0.60 8.82
C SER A 76 19.46 0.73 7.77
N ASN A 77 20.15 -0.39 7.44
CA ASN A 77 21.34 -0.39 6.59
C ASN A 77 21.23 -1.32 5.36
N GLY A 78 20.20 -2.15 5.26
CA GLY A 78 20.03 -3.10 4.16
C GLY A 78 19.74 -2.43 2.83
N GLU A 79 20.24 -3.00 1.74
CA GLU A 79 19.94 -2.56 0.38
C GLU A 79 18.51 -2.85 -0.04
N LEU A 80 17.93 -3.92 0.53
CA LEU A 80 16.54 -4.31 0.35
C LEU A 80 15.75 -4.00 1.60
N LEU A 81 14.56 -3.44 1.42
CA LEU A 81 13.61 -3.12 2.48
C LEU A 81 12.42 -4.08 2.41
N ALA A 82 12.05 -4.65 3.54
CA ALA A 82 10.85 -5.44 3.72
C ALA A 82 10.09 -4.95 4.96
N PHE A 83 8.77 -4.95 4.88
CA PHE A 83 7.90 -4.52 5.97
C PHE A 83 7.04 -5.69 6.42
N LEU A 84 6.71 -5.73 7.70
CA LEU A 84 5.76 -6.69 8.25
C LEU A 84 4.87 -5.97 9.26
N ASP A 85 3.55 -6.01 9.03
CA ASP A 85 2.59 -5.51 10.01
C ASP A 85 2.60 -6.42 11.24
N SER A 86 2.47 -5.84 12.43
CA SER A 86 2.68 -6.53 13.71
C SER A 86 1.68 -7.64 14.03
N ASP A 87 0.60 -7.75 13.25
CA ASP A 87 -0.46 -8.78 13.34
C ASP A 87 -0.36 -9.85 12.25
N ASP A 88 0.56 -9.69 11.28
CA ASP A 88 0.83 -10.66 10.22
C ASP A 88 2.03 -11.56 10.56
N THR A 89 2.20 -12.66 9.81
CA THR A 89 3.37 -13.54 9.91
C THR A 89 3.87 -13.98 8.54
N TRP A 90 5.15 -14.33 8.46
CA TRP A 90 5.79 -14.81 7.24
C TRP A 90 5.99 -16.34 7.25
N GLN A 91 5.93 -16.92 6.05
CA GLN A 91 6.44 -18.26 5.81
C GLN A 91 7.98 -18.26 5.83
N PRO A 92 8.64 -19.36 6.25
CA PRO A 92 10.09 -19.37 6.43
C PRO A 92 10.92 -18.99 5.19
N GLN A 93 10.42 -19.23 3.99
CA GLN A 93 11.15 -18.99 2.73
C GLN A 93 10.91 -17.61 2.12
N LYS A 94 10.21 -16.68 2.81
CA LYS A 94 9.84 -15.41 2.19
C LYS A 94 11.04 -14.55 1.82
N LEU A 95 11.97 -14.33 2.74
CA LEU A 95 13.16 -13.51 2.44
C LEU A 95 14.03 -14.18 1.38
N GLU A 96 14.27 -15.49 1.49
CA GLU A 96 15.05 -16.25 0.52
C GLU A 96 14.47 -16.14 -0.89
N SER A 97 13.14 -16.34 -1.05
CA SER A 97 12.47 -16.26 -2.34
C SER A 97 12.56 -14.88 -2.96
N GLN A 98 12.41 -13.81 -2.15
CA GLN A 98 12.47 -12.45 -2.66
C GLN A 98 13.91 -12.00 -2.96
N VAL A 99 14.91 -12.39 -2.16
CA VAL A 99 16.32 -12.11 -2.45
C VAL A 99 16.77 -12.85 -3.71
N ALA A 100 16.40 -14.13 -3.85
CA ALA A 100 16.68 -14.88 -5.07
C ALA A 100 16.04 -14.25 -6.31
N PHE A 101 14.81 -13.70 -6.17
CA PHE A 101 14.15 -12.96 -7.24
C PHE A 101 14.97 -11.73 -7.65
N PHE A 102 15.44 -10.89 -6.70
CA PHE A 102 16.24 -9.70 -7.01
C PHE A 102 17.62 -10.06 -7.60
N THR A 103 18.19 -11.19 -7.19
CA THR A 103 19.43 -11.70 -7.75
C THR A 103 19.24 -12.12 -9.22
N ALA A 104 18.14 -12.81 -9.52
CA ALA A 104 17.81 -13.25 -10.88
C ALA A 104 17.35 -12.09 -11.79
N HIS A 105 16.81 -11.01 -11.20
CA HIS A 105 16.28 -9.85 -11.90
C HIS A 105 16.91 -8.55 -11.38
N PRO A 106 18.17 -8.25 -11.70
CA PRO A 106 18.91 -7.09 -11.13
C PRO A 106 18.25 -5.73 -11.41
N GLN A 107 17.45 -5.61 -12.47
CA GLN A 107 16.72 -4.39 -12.84
C GLN A 107 15.39 -4.22 -12.06
N ALA A 108 14.91 -5.29 -11.41
CA ALA A 108 13.68 -5.19 -10.61
C ALA A 108 13.91 -4.27 -9.41
N GLN A 109 12.93 -3.40 -9.14
CA GLN A 109 12.98 -2.44 -8.05
C GLN A 109 12.07 -2.83 -6.89
N ILE A 110 11.00 -3.59 -7.18
CA ILE A 110 9.98 -3.99 -6.22
C ILE A 110 9.36 -5.32 -6.62
N CYS A 111 9.15 -6.20 -5.65
CA CYS A 111 8.34 -7.40 -5.80
C CYS A 111 7.43 -7.60 -4.58
N GLN A 112 6.34 -8.31 -4.79
CA GLN A 112 5.45 -8.78 -3.72
C GLN A 112 5.21 -10.27 -3.85
N THR A 113 4.72 -10.90 -2.77
CA THR A 113 4.32 -12.32 -2.76
C THR A 113 2.80 -12.44 -2.66
N GLU A 114 2.26 -13.62 -2.98
CA GLU A 114 0.89 -13.96 -2.62
C GLU A 114 0.73 -14.13 -1.11
N GLU A 115 -0.53 -14.14 -0.64
CA GLU A 115 -0.91 -14.14 0.77
C GLU A 115 -1.96 -15.21 1.07
N ILE A 116 -1.89 -15.76 2.27
CA ILE A 116 -2.95 -16.56 2.89
C ILE A 116 -3.70 -15.64 3.84
N TRP A 117 -5.02 -15.52 3.68
CA TRP A 117 -5.83 -14.68 4.55
C TRP A 117 -6.50 -15.52 5.63
N LEU A 118 -6.31 -15.12 6.88
CA LEU A 118 -7.01 -15.67 8.03
C LEU A 118 -7.94 -14.60 8.62
N ARG A 119 -9.19 -14.94 8.86
CA ARG A 119 -10.13 -14.10 9.59
C ARG A 119 -10.66 -14.88 10.79
N HIS A 120 -10.44 -14.35 11.99
CA HIS A 120 -10.75 -15.07 13.25
C HIS A 120 -10.15 -16.50 13.27
N GLY A 121 -8.91 -16.65 12.78
CA GLY A 121 -8.21 -17.94 12.73
C GLY A 121 -8.64 -18.89 11.60
N VAL A 122 -9.67 -18.56 10.83
CA VAL A 122 -10.16 -19.38 9.71
C VAL A 122 -9.65 -18.83 8.39
N ARG A 123 -9.15 -19.72 7.52
CA ARG A 123 -8.72 -19.36 6.16
C ARG A 123 -9.92 -18.86 5.34
N VAL A 124 -9.76 -17.69 4.74
CA VAL A 124 -10.75 -17.12 3.83
C VAL A 124 -10.13 -16.90 2.45
N ASN A 125 -10.90 -17.15 1.41
CA ASN A 125 -10.46 -16.82 0.06
C ASN A 125 -10.78 -15.34 -0.22
N PRO A 126 -9.80 -14.54 -0.65
CA PRO A 126 -10.07 -13.16 -1.06
C PRO A 126 -11.01 -13.15 -2.27
N GLN A 127 -11.86 -12.12 -2.35
CA GLN A 127 -12.67 -11.90 -3.54
C GLN A 127 -11.76 -11.65 -4.76
N ASN A 128 -12.19 -11.99 -5.97
CA ASN A 128 -11.41 -11.84 -7.21
C ASN A 128 -10.82 -10.44 -7.40
N LYS A 129 -11.50 -9.39 -6.93
CA LYS A 129 -11.01 -8.00 -7.00
C LYS A 129 -9.72 -7.78 -6.19
N HIS A 130 -9.46 -8.59 -5.15
CA HIS A 130 -8.27 -8.50 -4.30
C HIS A 130 -7.14 -9.42 -4.75
N ARG A 131 -7.34 -10.20 -5.83
CA ARG A 131 -6.29 -11.05 -6.39
C ARG A 131 -5.11 -10.19 -6.81
N LYS A 132 -3.93 -10.51 -6.30
CA LYS A 132 -2.70 -9.83 -6.68
C LYS A 132 -2.36 -10.09 -8.15
N SER A 133 -1.59 -9.20 -8.73
CA SER A 133 -1.02 -9.37 -10.07
C SER A 133 0.35 -8.72 -10.12
N GLY A 134 1.16 -9.17 -11.06
CA GLY A 134 2.43 -8.55 -11.42
C GLY A 134 2.30 -7.71 -12.70
N GLY A 135 3.37 -6.97 -13.01
CA GLY A 135 3.46 -6.11 -14.19
C GLY A 135 2.92 -4.70 -13.96
N ASP A 136 2.30 -4.12 -14.98
CA ASP A 136 1.62 -2.84 -14.85
C ASP A 136 0.30 -3.03 -14.10
N ILE A 137 0.33 -2.66 -12.82
CA ILE A 137 -0.85 -2.75 -11.94
C ILE A 137 -1.50 -1.39 -11.69
N PHE A 138 -1.02 -0.30 -12.32
CA PHE A 138 -1.44 1.06 -12.02
C PHE A 138 -2.96 1.23 -12.07
N ALA A 139 -3.59 0.90 -13.19
CA ALA A 139 -5.02 1.08 -13.38
C ALA A 139 -5.87 0.32 -12.34
N ARG A 140 -5.47 -0.91 -11.99
CA ARG A 140 -6.15 -1.69 -10.95
C ARG A 140 -5.91 -1.14 -9.54
N SER A 141 -4.72 -0.60 -9.29
CA SER A 141 -4.35 -0.02 -8.00
C SER A 141 -5.11 1.27 -7.67
N LEU A 142 -5.63 1.99 -8.67
CA LEU A 142 -6.49 3.16 -8.46
C LEU A 142 -7.78 2.82 -7.71
N GLU A 143 -8.35 1.65 -7.94
CA GLU A 143 -9.59 1.23 -7.27
C GLU A 143 -9.35 0.65 -5.88
N LEU A 144 -8.27 -0.13 -5.72
CA LEU A 144 -7.96 -0.91 -4.52
C LEU A 144 -6.45 -0.96 -4.26
N CYS A 145 -6.06 -1.02 -2.99
CA CYS A 145 -4.69 -1.34 -2.62
C CYS A 145 -4.38 -2.81 -2.97
N LEU A 146 -3.53 -3.05 -3.98
CA LEU A 146 -3.15 -4.38 -4.46
C LEU A 146 -1.82 -4.88 -3.89
N VAL A 147 -1.03 -3.99 -3.32
CA VAL A 147 0.24 -4.31 -2.67
C VAL A 147 0.05 -4.17 -1.17
N SER A 148 0.53 -5.15 -0.42
CA SER A 148 0.46 -5.14 1.05
C SER A 148 1.86 -4.90 1.60
N PRO A 149 2.04 -4.06 2.64
CA PRO A 149 3.34 -3.88 3.27
C PRO A 149 3.98 -5.19 3.70
N SER A 150 3.21 -6.12 4.27
CA SER A 150 3.73 -7.42 4.72
C SER A 150 4.23 -8.32 3.59
N ALA A 151 3.78 -8.11 2.35
CA ALA A 151 4.14 -8.94 1.20
C ALA A 151 5.29 -8.37 0.37
N VAL A 152 5.57 -7.08 0.49
CA VAL A 152 6.52 -6.38 -0.37
C VAL A 152 7.97 -6.59 0.06
N MET A 153 8.86 -6.55 -0.92
CA MET A 153 10.29 -6.22 -0.78
C MET A 153 10.68 -5.28 -1.90
N MET A 154 11.49 -4.26 -1.59
CA MET A 154 11.92 -3.27 -2.58
C MET A 154 13.35 -2.82 -2.34
N ARG A 155 13.97 -2.24 -3.37
CA ARG A 155 15.27 -1.58 -3.19
C ARG A 155 15.10 -0.32 -2.36
N ARG A 156 16.04 -0.08 -1.45
CA ARG A 156 16.11 1.15 -0.65
C ARG A 156 16.10 2.40 -1.54
N GLU A 157 16.89 2.36 -2.58
CA GLU A 157 16.99 3.43 -3.58
C GLU A 157 15.62 3.82 -4.18
N LEU A 158 14.74 2.84 -4.43
CA LEU A 158 13.37 3.12 -4.86
C LEU A 158 12.58 3.85 -3.78
N PHE A 159 12.63 3.34 -2.54
CA PHE A 159 11.90 3.94 -1.41
C PHE A 159 12.31 5.40 -1.19
N GLU A 160 13.59 5.68 -1.21
CA GLU A 160 14.15 7.03 -1.05
C GLU A 160 13.74 7.95 -2.21
N ARG A 161 13.84 7.46 -3.44
CA ARG A 161 13.47 8.22 -4.65
C ARG A 161 12.00 8.63 -4.67
N VAL A 162 11.10 7.77 -4.20
CA VAL A 162 9.66 8.09 -4.15
C VAL A 162 9.25 8.84 -2.87
N GLY A 163 10.16 9.06 -1.92
CA GLY A 163 9.94 9.86 -0.73
C GLY A 163 9.26 9.15 0.44
N GLY A 164 9.27 7.80 0.46
CA GLY A 164 8.74 7.02 1.58
C GLY A 164 7.23 7.07 1.77
N PHE A 165 6.77 6.68 2.97
CA PHE A 165 5.36 6.77 3.37
C PHE A 165 5.01 8.21 3.74
N ASP A 166 3.82 8.66 3.34
CA ASP A 166 3.32 10.00 3.69
C ASP A 166 2.79 10.00 5.14
N GLU A 167 3.49 10.72 6.02
CA GLU A 167 3.15 10.84 7.44
C GLU A 167 1.92 11.71 7.69
N SER A 168 1.45 12.47 6.70
CA SER A 168 0.22 13.26 6.80
C SER A 168 -1.04 12.41 6.61
N LEU A 169 -0.90 11.18 6.08
CA LEU A 169 -2.00 10.26 5.87
C LEU A 169 -2.17 9.33 7.09
N PRO A 170 -3.25 9.47 7.87
CA PRO A 170 -3.49 8.61 9.03
C PRO A 170 -3.96 7.19 8.65
N ALA A 171 -4.31 6.97 7.37
CA ALA A 171 -4.67 5.69 6.78
C ALA A 171 -4.52 5.76 5.25
N CYS A 172 -4.43 4.61 4.57
CA CYS A 172 -4.15 4.49 3.13
C CYS A 172 -2.78 5.06 2.71
N GLU A 173 -1.85 5.15 3.64
CA GLU A 173 -0.46 5.52 3.40
C GLU A 173 0.24 4.52 2.46
N ASP A 174 -0.14 3.26 2.57
CA ASP A 174 0.27 2.16 1.69
C ASP A 174 -0.27 2.35 0.27
N TYR A 175 -1.56 2.63 0.14
CA TYR A 175 -2.19 2.94 -1.14
C TYR A 175 -1.50 4.12 -1.84
N ASP A 176 -1.19 5.21 -1.13
CA ASP A 176 -0.46 6.37 -1.67
C ASP A 176 0.91 5.96 -2.21
N LEU A 177 1.70 5.23 -1.40
CA LEU A 177 3.04 4.81 -1.79
C LEU A 177 3.02 3.91 -3.03
N TRP A 178 2.13 2.92 -3.04
CA TRP A 178 2.07 1.96 -4.15
C TRP A 178 1.57 2.60 -5.44
N LEU A 179 0.69 3.59 -5.39
CA LEU A 179 0.28 4.35 -6.58
C LEU A 179 1.44 5.16 -7.16
N ARG A 180 2.22 5.85 -6.32
CA ARG A 180 3.41 6.60 -6.78
C ARG A 180 4.43 5.68 -7.46
N ILE A 181 4.62 4.48 -6.95
CA ILE A 181 5.51 3.48 -7.55
C ILE A 181 4.91 2.93 -8.84
N ALA A 182 3.66 2.44 -8.80
CA ALA A 182 3.01 1.83 -9.95
C ALA A 182 2.80 2.79 -11.13
N ALA A 183 2.77 4.11 -10.87
CA ALA A 183 2.71 5.12 -11.93
C ALA A 183 3.98 5.15 -12.79
N THR A 184 5.12 4.68 -12.26
CA THR A 184 6.43 4.83 -12.91
C THR A 184 7.09 3.51 -13.30
N MET A 185 6.67 2.39 -12.72
CA MET A 185 7.31 1.10 -12.96
C MET A 185 6.39 -0.09 -12.64
N PRO A 186 6.68 -1.27 -13.23
CA PRO A 186 5.93 -2.48 -12.90
C PRO A 186 6.27 -2.97 -11.48
N VAL A 187 5.28 -3.62 -10.85
CA VAL A 187 5.43 -4.35 -9.59
C VAL A 187 5.45 -5.84 -9.90
N HIS A 188 6.49 -6.55 -9.50
CA HIS A 188 6.60 -7.98 -9.76
C HIS A 188 5.85 -8.81 -8.71
N LEU A 189 5.33 -9.97 -9.12
CA LEU A 189 4.63 -10.91 -8.25
C LEU A 189 5.34 -12.27 -8.21
N ILE A 190 5.64 -12.74 -7.01
CA ILE A 190 6.00 -14.12 -6.73
C ILE A 190 4.71 -14.83 -6.31
N GLU A 191 4.23 -15.77 -7.12
CA GLU A 191 2.92 -16.41 -6.94
C GLU A 191 2.82 -17.34 -5.72
N THR A 192 3.96 -17.61 -5.07
CA THR A 192 3.97 -18.41 -3.84
C THR A 192 3.39 -17.59 -2.68
N PRO A 193 2.41 -18.13 -1.91
CA PRO A 193 1.85 -17.43 -0.75
C PRO A 193 2.82 -17.52 0.44
N LEU A 194 3.55 -16.44 0.69
CA LEU A 194 4.61 -16.37 1.70
C LEU A 194 4.26 -15.46 2.90
N VAL A 195 3.05 -14.92 2.93
CA VAL A 195 2.52 -14.12 4.04
C VAL A 195 1.24 -14.73 4.55
N ILE A 196 1.08 -14.80 5.86
CA ILE A 196 -0.18 -15.08 6.53
C ILE A 196 -0.72 -13.77 7.04
N LYS A 197 -1.73 -13.23 6.36
CA LYS A 197 -2.40 -12.00 6.71
C LYS A 197 -3.56 -12.28 7.66
N ARG A 198 -3.51 -11.68 8.85
CA ARG A 198 -4.55 -11.86 9.87
C ARG A 198 -5.47 -10.64 9.91
N GLY A 199 -6.76 -10.89 9.95
CA GLY A 199 -7.76 -9.84 10.00
C GLY A 199 -9.00 -10.23 10.78
N GLY A 200 -9.91 -9.26 10.93
CA GLY A 200 -11.17 -9.45 11.67
C GLY A 200 -11.10 -9.06 13.14
N HIS A 201 -9.95 -8.58 13.64
CA HIS A 201 -9.86 -8.03 14.99
C HIS A 201 -10.37 -6.58 15.03
N ALA A 202 -10.93 -6.18 16.18
CA ALA A 202 -11.64 -4.91 16.35
C ALA A 202 -10.73 -3.68 16.21
N ASP A 203 -9.45 -3.82 16.49
CA ASP A 203 -8.43 -2.77 16.50
C ASP A 203 -7.69 -2.59 15.16
N GLN A 204 -8.19 -3.23 14.07
CA GLN A 204 -7.65 -2.97 12.72
C GLN A 204 -7.76 -1.50 12.35
N LEU A 205 -6.69 -0.93 11.78
CA LEU A 205 -6.64 0.47 11.35
C LEU A 205 -7.81 0.84 10.42
N SER A 206 -8.21 -0.08 9.54
CA SER A 206 -9.34 0.10 8.62
C SER A 206 -10.70 0.26 9.32
N HIS A 207 -10.85 -0.19 10.56
CA HIS A 207 -12.06 -0.01 11.37
C HIS A 207 -12.03 1.29 12.18
N ARG A 208 -10.85 1.82 12.45
CA ARG A 208 -10.67 3.03 13.26
C ARG A 208 -11.19 4.29 12.58
N PHE A 209 -11.15 4.32 11.25
CA PHE A 209 -11.56 5.47 10.47
C PHE A 209 -12.79 5.16 9.63
N TRP A 210 -13.82 5.98 9.75
CA TRP A 210 -14.96 5.93 8.83
C TRP A 210 -14.56 6.49 7.46
N GLY A 211 -15.08 5.91 6.38
CA GLY A 211 -14.93 6.48 5.04
C GLY A 211 -13.48 6.50 4.55
N MET A 212 -12.81 5.35 4.47
CA MET A 212 -11.44 5.19 3.98
C MET A 212 -11.19 5.87 2.63
N ASP A 213 -12.22 6.00 1.79
CA ASP A 213 -12.10 6.69 0.50
C ASP A 213 -11.74 8.17 0.61
N ARG A 214 -11.90 8.82 1.78
CA ARG A 214 -11.41 10.19 2.00
C ARG A 214 -9.88 10.26 1.85
N PHE A 215 -9.18 9.31 2.42
CA PHE A 215 -7.72 9.24 2.34
C PHE A 215 -7.25 8.81 0.95
N ARG A 216 -8.00 7.92 0.29
CA ARG A 216 -7.72 7.56 -1.10
C ARG A 216 -7.92 8.75 -2.05
N VAL A 217 -8.95 9.58 -1.83
CA VAL A 217 -9.16 10.82 -2.57
C VAL A 217 -7.96 11.76 -2.38
N ALA A 218 -7.49 11.96 -1.14
CA ALA A 218 -6.31 12.78 -0.88
C ALA A 218 -5.05 12.25 -1.61
N ALA A 219 -4.82 10.93 -1.58
CA ALA A 219 -3.73 10.29 -2.31
C ALA A 219 -3.85 10.47 -3.84
N LEU A 220 -5.07 10.36 -4.41
CA LEU A 220 -5.30 10.58 -5.84
C LEU A 220 -5.07 12.05 -6.25
N CYS A 221 -5.51 13.02 -5.44
CA CYS A 221 -5.22 14.44 -5.67
C CYS A 221 -3.71 14.69 -5.69
N LYS A 222 -3.01 14.23 -4.66
CA LYS A 222 -1.54 14.33 -4.58
C LYS A 222 -0.84 13.69 -5.78
N LEU A 223 -1.33 12.54 -6.24
CA LEU A 223 -0.79 11.87 -7.43
C LEU A 223 -1.02 12.70 -8.71
N LEU A 224 -2.18 13.34 -8.85
CA LEU A 224 -2.47 14.24 -9.98
C LEU A 224 -1.57 15.49 -9.99
N ASP A 225 -1.20 16.00 -8.82
CA ASP A 225 -0.32 17.15 -8.64
C ASP A 225 1.16 16.81 -8.83
N SER A 226 1.53 15.55 -8.76
CA SER A 226 2.93 15.11 -8.83
C SER A 226 3.61 15.31 -10.19
N GLY A 227 2.83 15.45 -11.26
CA GLY A 227 3.34 15.60 -12.62
C GLY A 227 3.94 14.33 -13.25
N VAL A 228 3.92 13.18 -12.55
CA VAL A 228 4.54 11.94 -13.04
C VAL A 228 3.63 11.11 -13.97
N LEU A 229 2.34 11.42 -14.01
CA LEU A 229 1.35 10.65 -14.75
C LEU A 229 1.40 10.91 -16.26
N SER A 230 1.39 9.84 -17.05
CA SER A 230 1.10 9.95 -18.48
C SER A 230 -0.34 10.46 -18.71
N PRO A 231 -0.67 10.98 -19.91
CA PRO A 231 -2.04 11.42 -20.22
C PRO A 231 -3.10 10.34 -19.97
N VAL A 232 -2.79 9.08 -20.29
CA VAL A 232 -3.69 7.94 -20.05
C VAL A 232 -3.88 7.68 -18.57
N GLN A 233 -2.79 7.64 -17.80
CA GLN A 233 -2.84 7.44 -16.35
C GLN A 233 -3.59 8.58 -15.67
N ARG A 234 -3.37 9.84 -16.09
CA ARG A 234 -4.08 11.00 -15.59
C ARG A 234 -5.60 10.87 -15.80
N ARG A 235 -6.03 10.49 -16.98
CA ARG A 235 -7.46 10.27 -17.28
C ARG A 235 -8.06 9.21 -16.38
N LEU A 236 -7.42 8.03 -16.27
CA LEU A 236 -7.88 6.95 -15.38
C LEU A 236 -7.96 7.40 -13.92
N THR A 237 -6.98 8.17 -13.46
CA THR A 237 -6.96 8.71 -12.09
C THR A 237 -8.12 9.67 -11.86
N LEU A 238 -8.43 10.54 -12.82
CA LEU A 238 -9.58 11.45 -12.74
C LEU A 238 -10.91 10.72 -12.71
N GLU A 239 -11.08 9.66 -13.50
CA GLU A 239 -12.29 8.82 -13.50
C GLU A 239 -12.53 8.19 -12.12
N VAL A 240 -11.48 7.61 -11.51
CA VAL A 240 -11.58 7.00 -10.18
C VAL A 240 -11.77 8.06 -9.10
N LEU A 241 -11.12 9.22 -9.20
CA LEU A 241 -11.31 10.34 -8.28
C LEU A 241 -12.78 10.78 -8.27
N ARG A 242 -13.38 11.04 -9.44
CA ARG A 242 -14.80 11.39 -9.59
C ARG A 242 -15.70 10.36 -8.93
N LYS A 243 -15.51 9.09 -9.23
CA LYS A 243 -16.29 7.99 -8.68
C LYS A 243 -16.25 7.98 -7.15
N LYS A 244 -15.05 8.11 -6.56
CA LYS A 244 -14.88 8.11 -5.10
C LYS A 244 -15.50 9.34 -4.44
N CYS A 245 -15.35 10.52 -5.03
CA CYS A 245 -15.98 11.75 -4.53
C CYS A 245 -17.49 11.66 -4.55
N LEU A 246 -18.11 11.13 -5.62
CA LEU A 246 -19.56 10.92 -5.71
C LEU A 246 -20.06 9.94 -4.62
N ILE A 247 -19.34 8.85 -4.38
CA ILE A 247 -19.68 7.88 -3.30
C ILE A 247 -19.62 8.57 -1.94
N LEU A 248 -18.59 9.38 -1.68
CA LEU A 248 -18.46 10.12 -0.42
C LEU A 248 -19.55 11.17 -0.25
N ALA A 249 -19.88 11.93 -1.31
CA ALA A 249 -20.96 12.93 -1.30
C ALA A 249 -22.32 12.28 -1.03
N GLN A 250 -22.66 11.21 -1.75
CA GLN A 250 -23.90 10.46 -1.51
C GLN A 250 -24.00 9.92 -0.07
N GLY A 251 -22.88 9.39 0.44
CA GLY A 251 -22.79 8.93 1.81
C GLY A 251 -22.92 10.07 2.83
N ALA A 252 -22.42 11.26 2.56
CA ALA A 252 -22.58 12.45 3.40
C ALA A 252 -24.05 12.90 3.43
N LYS A 253 -24.66 13.03 2.26
CA LYS A 253 -26.07 13.37 2.11
C LYS A 253 -26.99 12.46 2.91
N ARG A 254 -26.83 11.14 2.81
CA ARG A 254 -27.61 10.15 3.57
C ARG A 254 -27.47 10.31 5.09
N ARG A 255 -26.38 10.89 5.57
CA ARG A 255 -26.11 11.15 7.00
C ARG A 255 -26.43 12.58 7.43
N GLY A 256 -27.07 13.39 6.58
CA GLY A 256 -27.36 14.80 6.85
C GLY A 256 -26.11 15.67 7.03
N LYS A 257 -24.98 15.28 6.39
CA LYS A 257 -23.72 16.04 6.41
C LYS A 257 -23.51 16.77 5.10
N ASN A 258 -22.63 17.80 5.10
CA ASN A 258 -22.32 18.56 3.90
C ASN A 258 -21.68 17.65 2.84
N GLU A 259 -22.39 17.45 1.72
CA GLU A 259 -21.94 16.67 0.56
C GLU A 259 -20.99 17.46 -0.34
N GLU A 260 -21.15 18.78 -0.36
CA GLU A 260 -20.45 19.69 -1.26
C GLU A 260 -18.94 19.68 -1.05
N GLN A 261 -18.49 19.48 0.20
CA GLN A 261 -17.07 19.39 0.52
C GLN A 261 -16.32 18.32 -0.29
N TYR A 262 -16.96 17.20 -0.62
CA TYR A 262 -16.34 16.12 -1.40
C TYR A 262 -16.32 16.41 -2.90
N LEU A 263 -17.34 17.12 -3.38
CA LEU A 263 -17.41 17.56 -4.77
C LEU A 263 -16.36 18.66 -5.03
N THR A 264 -16.20 19.58 -4.08
CA THR A 264 -15.21 20.66 -4.14
C THR A 264 -13.77 20.13 -4.12
N MET A 265 -13.48 19.04 -3.41
CA MET A 265 -12.14 18.42 -3.41
C MET A 265 -11.69 17.98 -4.79
N ALA A 266 -12.59 17.54 -5.65
CA ALA A 266 -12.28 17.10 -7.00
C ALA A 266 -12.37 18.25 -8.03
N ALA A 267 -13.04 19.34 -7.72
CA ALA A 267 -13.31 20.45 -8.66
C ALA A 267 -12.06 20.95 -9.39
N PRO A 268 -10.89 21.22 -8.73
CA PRO A 268 -9.70 21.71 -9.41
C PRO A 268 -9.18 20.78 -10.52
N TYR A 269 -9.52 19.50 -10.45
CA TYR A 269 -9.05 18.48 -11.39
C TYR A 269 -10.07 18.16 -12.47
N LEU A 270 -11.34 18.56 -12.26
CA LEU A 270 -12.44 18.24 -13.16
C LEU A 270 -12.59 19.26 -14.28
N ASP A 271 -12.23 20.52 -14.00
CA ASP A 271 -12.30 21.62 -14.98
C ASP A 271 -11.14 21.62 -15.98
N LEU A 272 -10.04 20.92 -15.69
CA LEU A 272 -8.89 20.80 -16.59
C LEU A 272 -9.08 19.71 -17.68
N GLY A 273 -10.21 19.02 -17.71
CA GLY A 273 -10.55 17.97 -18.68
C GLY A 273 -11.36 18.44 -19.89
N GLY A 274 -11.51 19.74 -20.09
CA GLY A 274 -12.26 20.35 -21.19
C GLY A 274 -11.44 20.62 -22.46
N GLU A 275 -10.51 19.72 -22.84
CA GLU A 275 -10.10 19.67 -24.27
C GLU A 275 -11.14 18.83 -25.00
N SER A 276 -11.99 19.53 -25.70
CA SER A 276 -12.96 19.01 -26.63
C SER A 276 -12.27 18.16 -27.69
N ASP A 277 -12.41 16.84 -27.61
CA ASP A 277 -12.35 16.00 -28.76
C ASP A 277 -13.51 16.42 -29.69
N GLY A 278 -13.17 17.33 -30.59
CA GLY A 278 -14.05 17.73 -31.68
C GLY A 278 -14.27 16.54 -32.60
N GLU A 279 -15.30 15.73 -32.30
CA GLU A 279 -15.88 14.85 -33.29
C GLU A 279 -16.37 15.68 -34.46
N ARG A 280 -15.54 15.77 -35.50
CA ARG A 280 -16.00 16.07 -36.84
C ARG A 280 -16.89 14.92 -37.28
N VAL A 281 -18.17 15.01 -36.99
CA VAL A 281 -19.18 14.23 -37.71
C VAL A 281 -19.16 14.76 -39.16
N SER A 282 -18.42 14.04 -39.99
CA SER A 282 -18.56 14.19 -41.46
C SER A 282 -19.93 13.64 -41.83
N GLN A 283 -20.82 14.56 -42.17
CA GLN A 283 -22.04 14.28 -42.94
C GLN A 283 -21.62 13.61 -44.26
N GLU A 284 -21.75 12.31 -44.36
CA GLU A 284 -21.86 11.62 -45.65
C GLU A 284 -23.33 11.51 -46.02
N LYS A 285 -23.58 12.12 -47.16
CA LYS A 285 -24.86 12.23 -47.86
C LYS A 285 -25.42 10.86 -48.23
N SER A 286 -26.70 10.72 -47.95
CA SER A 286 -27.59 9.79 -48.64
C SER A 286 -27.29 9.66 -50.16
N CYS A 287 -27.15 8.44 -50.62
CA CYS A 287 -27.39 8.06 -52.00
C CYS A 287 -28.35 6.87 -52.00
N GLU A 288 -29.61 7.17 -52.36
CA GLU A 288 -30.56 6.21 -52.85
C GLU A 288 -29.99 5.53 -54.09
N PHE A 289 -30.15 4.22 -54.17
CA PHE A 289 -30.42 3.55 -55.46
C PHE A 289 -31.31 2.32 -55.22
N ALA A 290 -32.46 2.40 -55.85
CA ALA A 290 -33.41 1.32 -56.07
C ALA A 290 -32.80 0.28 -57.04
N CYS A 291 -33.04 -1.00 -56.77
CA CYS A 291 -33.62 -2.07 -57.61
C CYS A 291 -33.69 -3.35 -56.78
#